data_869db98275abc321717fa726868c58d2
#
_entry.id   869db98275abc321717fa726868c58d2
#
_cell.length_a   1.000
_cell.length_b   1.000
_cell.length_c   1.000
_cell.angle_alpha   90.00
_cell.angle_beta   90.00
_cell.angle_gamma   90.00
#
_symmetry.space_group_name_H-M   'P 1'
#
loop_
_entity.id
_entity.type
_entity.pdbx_description
1 polymer ?
#
loop_
_entity_poly.entity_id
_entity_poly.type
_entity_poly.pdbx_seq_one_letter_code
_entity_poly.pdbx_strand_id
1 'polypeptide(L)'
;MDLADFRRSLKAGDLPEETGLELRSLYLDGRGDWEGAHGLIDHRRDSDCSRVHAYLHRKEGDLANADFWYSRAREARPEGPLEEEWEELVERFLAREE
;
A
#
# COMPACT_ATOMS: atom_id res chain seq x y z
N MET A 1 10.60 12.75 3.13
CA MET A 1 9.88 11.99 4.19
C MET A 1 10.44 10.56 4.23
N ASP A 2 10.73 10.06 5.39
CA ASP A 2 11.15 8.66 5.56
C ASP A 2 10.03 7.87 6.25
N LEU A 3 10.27 6.59 6.52
CA LEU A 3 9.26 5.72 7.15
C LEU A 3 8.83 6.25 8.52
N ALA A 4 9.77 6.78 9.32
CA ALA A 4 9.43 7.33 10.63
C ALA A 4 8.52 8.55 10.51
N ASP A 5 8.80 9.42 9.53
CA ASP A 5 7.95 10.59 9.24
C ASP A 5 6.56 10.14 8.79
N PHE A 6 6.50 9.12 7.94
CA PHE A 6 5.23 8.58 7.46
C PHE A 6 4.40 8.02 8.63
N ARG A 7 5.05 7.30 9.55
CA ARG A 7 4.37 6.78 10.74
C ARG A 7 3.86 7.90 11.64
N ARG A 8 4.61 8.99 11.76
CA ARG A 8 4.13 10.15 12.54
C ARG A 8 2.89 10.77 11.91
N SER A 9 2.86 10.85 10.57
CA SER A 9 1.70 11.42 9.87
C SER A 9 0.45 10.55 10.05
N LEU A 10 0.61 9.23 10.26
CA LEU A 10 -0.53 8.36 10.55
C LEU A 10 -1.26 8.81 11.82
N LYS A 11 -0.53 9.23 12.84
CA LYS A 11 -1.11 9.68 14.09
C LYS A 11 -1.67 11.09 13.98
N ALA A 12 -0.97 11.96 13.27
CA ALA A 12 -1.35 13.36 13.10
C ALA A 12 -2.50 13.56 12.11
N GLY A 13 -2.65 12.65 11.15
CA GLY A 13 -3.68 12.76 10.13
C GLY A 13 -3.40 13.85 9.10
N ASP A 14 -2.12 14.12 8.81
CA ASP A 14 -1.71 15.28 7.99
C ASP A 14 -0.83 14.89 6.78
N LEU A 15 -1.21 13.86 6.06
CA LEU A 15 -0.47 13.49 4.85
C LEU A 15 -0.56 14.63 3.81
N PRO A 16 0.57 15.03 3.19
CA PRO A 16 0.55 16.08 2.17
C PRO A 16 -0.38 15.78 0.99
N GLU A 17 -1.05 16.80 0.48
CA GLU A 17 -2.04 16.64 -0.60
C GLU A 17 -1.44 16.09 -1.89
N GLU A 18 -0.19 16.43 -2.19
CA GLU A 18 0.49 15.99 -3.41
C GLU A 18 1.01 14.56 -3.34
N THR A 19 0.76 13.85 -2.24
CA THR A 19 1.17 12.46 -2.08
C THR A 19 0.48 11.57 -3.12
N GLY A 20 1.26 10.69 -3.76
CA GLY A 20 0.74 9.78 -4.79
C GLY A 20 -0.28 8.77 -4.25
N LEU A 21 -1.03 8.15 -5.17
CA LEU A 21 -2.11 7.22 -4.80
C LEU A 21 -1.64 6.02 -4.00
N GLU A 22 -0.47 5.47 -4.34
CA GLU A 22 0.06 4.28 -3.68
C GLU A 22 0.31 4.56 -2.20
N LEU A 23 0.99 5.65 -1.91
CA LEU A 23 1.27 6.04 -0.52
C LEU A 23 0.01 6.46 0.22
N ARG A 24 -0.90 7.16 -0.46
CA ARG A 24 -2.17 7.55 0.16
C ARG A 24 -3.00 6.33 0.53
N SER A 25 -3.01 5.31 -0.33
CA SER A 25 -3.69 4.05 -0.03
C SER A 25 -3.07 3.37 1.20
N LEU A 26 -1.74 3.26 1.23
CA LEU A 26 -1.03 2.66 2.38
C LEU A 26 -1.25 3.47 3.66
N TYR A 27 -1.36 4.79 3.54
CA TYR A 27 -1.66 5.67 4.66
C TYR A 27 -3.04 5.40 5.24
N LEU A 28 -4.06 5.31 4.38
CA LEU A 28 -5.42 5.01 4.83
C LEU A 28 -5.48 3.63 5.49
N ASP A 29 -4.82 2.64 4.90
CA ASP A 29 -4.75 1.30 5.48
C ASP A 29 -4.07 1.34 6.86
N GLY A 30 -2.97 2.09 6.98
CA GLY A 30 -2.26 2.24 8.26
C GLY A 30 -3.09 2.93 9.33
N ARG A 31 -4.09 3.71 8.93
CA ARG A 31 -5.04 4.34 9.85
C ARG A 31 -6.27 3.45 10.14
N GLY A 32 -6.29 2.24 9.59
CA GLY A 32 -7.39 1.31 9.81
C GLY A 32 -8.54 1.46 8.82
N ASP A 33 -8.36 2.24 7.75
CA ASP A 33 -9.40 2.45 6.73
C ASP A 33 -9.08 1.62 5.48
N TRP A 34 -9.29 0.29 5.58
CA TRP A 34 -9.03 -0.62 4.46
C TRP A 34 -9.90 -0.29 3.25
N GLU A 35 -11.18 0.01 3.48
CA GLU A 35 -12.11 0.31 2.38
C GLU A 35 -11.72 1.58 1.63
N GLY A 36 -11.31 2.62 2.34
CA GLY A 36 -10.83 3.85 1.72
C GLY A 36 -9.54 3.60 0.94
N ALA A 37 -8.63 2.82 1.52
CA ALA A 37 -7.37 2.45 0.85
C ALA A 37 -7.65 1.73 -0.47
N HIS A 38 -8.51 0.71 -0.44
CA HIS A 38 -8.87 -0.09 -1.60
C HIS A 38 -9.59 0.77 -2.66
N GLY A 39 -10.51 1.62 -2.23
CA GLY A 39 -11.29 2.48 -3.14
C GLY A 39 -10.44 3.42 -3.97
N LEU A 40 -9.28 3.85 -3.44
CA LEU A 40 -8.39 4.73 -4.19
C LEU A 40 -7.73 4.04 -5.38
N ILE A 41 -7.51 2.73 -5.32
CA ILE A 41 -6.68 2.03 -6.30
C ILE A 41 -7.39 0.87 -7.00
N ASP A 42 -8.62 0.54 -6.64
CA ASP A 42 -9.30 -0.66 -7.13
C ASP A 42 -9.56 -0.63 -8.64
N HIS A 43 -9.68 0.53 -9.23
CA HIS A 43 -9.92 0.71 -10.66
C HIS A 43 -8.62 0.90 -11.47
N ARG A 44 -7.45 0.91 -10.79
CA ARG A 44 -6.17 1.11 -11.44
C ARG A 44 -5.57 -0.23 -11.86
N ARG A 45 -4.84 -0.19 -12.99
CA ARG A 45 -4.25 -1.41 -13.55
C ARG A 45 -2.72 -1.35 -13.70
N ASP A 46 -2.13 -0.21 -13.35
CA ASP A 46 -0.67 -0.06 -13.40
C ASP A 46 0.00 -0.95 -12.34
N SER A 47 1.27 -1.27 -12.56
CA SER A 47 2.03 -2.18 -11.68
C SER A 47 2.05 -1.74 -10.25
N ASP A 48 2.27 -0.46 -10.00
CA ASP A 48 2.42 0.05 -8.62
C ASP A 48 1.11 -0.04 -7.84
N CYS A 49 0.01 0.41 -8.44
CA CYS A 49 -1.30 0.28 -7.78
C CYS A 49 -1.72 -1.18 -7.65
N SER A 50 -1.42 -2.02 -8.65
CA SER A 50 -1.68 -3.45 -8.57
C SER A 50 -0.92 -4.10 -7.42
N ARG A 51 0.31 -3.63 -7.16
CA ARG A 51 1.11 -4.15 -6.05
C ARG A 51 0.49 -3.84 -4.69
N VAL A 52 0.00 -2.60 -4.51
CA VAL A 52 -0.71 -2.22 -3.28
C VAL A 52 -2.02 -2.99 -3.16
N HIS A 53 -2.75 -3.14 -4.28
CA HIS A 53 -4.00 -3.88 -4.33
C HIS A 53 -3.81 -5.32 -3.84
N ALA A 54 -2.72 -5.96 -4.27
CA ALA A 54 -2.38 -7.32 -3.83
C ALA A 54 -2.19 -7.39 -2.31
N TYR A 55 -1.44 -6.44 -1.75
CA TYR A 55 -1.22 -6.36 -0.32
C TYR A 55 -2.54 -6.23 0.45
N LEU A 56 -3.43 -5.35 -0.02
CA LEU A 56 -4.72 -5.14 0.64
C LEU A 56 -5.57 -6.42 0.66
N HIS A 57 -5.59 -7.19 -0.43
CA HIS A 57 -6.32 -8.46 -0.46
C HIS A 57 -5.65 -9.53 0.40
N ARG A 58 -4.32 -9.53 0.46
CA ARG A 58 -3.60 -10.43 1.37
C ARG A 58 -4.00 -10.14 2.82
N LYS A 59 -4.07 -8.86 3.18
CA LYS A 59 -4.43 -8.42 4.53
C LYS A 59 -5.84 -8.86 4.92
N GLU A 60 -6.79 -8.80 4.00
CA GLU A 60 -8.16 -9.24 4.30
C GLU A 60 -8.32 -10.76 4.27
N GLY A 61 -7.27 -11.49 3.86
CA GLY A 61 -7.30 -12.96 3.83
C GLY A 61 -7.78 -13.57 2.53
N ASP A 62 -8.00 -12.76 1.49
CA ASP A 62 -8.41 -13.26 0.16
C ASP A 62 -7.16 -13.53 -0.67
N LEU A 63 -6.52 -14.66 -0.42
CA LEU A 63 -5.23 -14.97 -1.02
C LEU A 63 -5.31 -15.21 -2.53
N ALA A 64 -6.41 -15.78 -3.02
CA ALA A 64 -6.57 -16.00 -4.46
C ALA A 64 -6.63 -14.66 -5.20
N ASN A 65 -7.38 -13.71 -4.68
CA ASN A 65 -7.47 -12.38 -5.26
C ASN A 65 -6.14 -11.63 -5.12
N ALA A 66 -5.47 -11.77 -3.97
CA ALA A 66 -4.15 -11.19 -3.78
C ALA A 66 -3.18 -11.69 -4.84
N ASP A 67 -3.14 -13.00 -5.09
CA ASP A 67 -2.21 -13.59 -6.06
C ASP A 67 -2.49 -13.12 -7.48
N PHE A 68 -3.75 -12.89 -7.83
CA PHE A 68 -4.11 -12.28 -9.11
C PHE A 68 -3.41 -10.92 -9.27
N TRP A 69 -3.48 -10.08 -8.25
CA TRP A 69 -2.88 -8.74 -8.31
C TRP A 69 -1.35 -8.76 -8.19
N TYR A 70 -0.77 -9.70 -7.41
CA TYR A 70 0.68 -9.89 -7.41
C TYR A 70 1.16 -10.25 -8.82
N SER A 71 0.44 -11.12 -9.52
CA SER A 71 0.79 -11.48 -10.90
C SER A 71 0.77 -10.26 -11.82
N ARG A 72 -0.24 -9.40 -11.68
CA ARG A 72 -0.30 -8.17 -12.48
C ARG A 72 0.86 -7.24 -12.17
N ALA A 73 1.30 -7.21 -10.93
CA ALA A 73 2.45 -6.40 -10.53
C ALA A 73 3.78 -7.06 -10.88
N ARG A 74 3.75 -8.32 -11.34
CA ARG A 74 4.94 -9.13 -11.67
C ARG A 74 5.82 -9.37 -10.45
N GLU A 75 5.20 -9.60 -9.31
CA GLU A 75 5.90 -9.91 -8.06
C GLU A 75 5.26 -11.11 -7.40
N ALA A 76 6.04 -11.83 -6.61
CA ALA A 76 5.52 -12.94 -5.83
C ALA A 76 4.97 -12.44 -4.49
N ARG A 77 4.01 -13.15 -3.94
CA ARG A 77 3.49 -12.84 -2.61
C ARG A 77 4.61 -13.07 -1.58
N PRO A 78 4.91 -12.08 -0.73
CA PRO A 78 5.95 -12.23 0.28
C PRO A 78 5.59 -13.31 1.31
N GLU A 79 6.61 -13.94 1.89
CA GLU A 79 6.42 -14.96 2.93
C GLU A 79 6.41 -14.36 4.34
N GLY A 80 6.95 -13.15 4.52
CA GLY A 80 7.03 -12.49 5.82
C GLY A 80 5.70 -11.93 6.29
N PRO A 81 5.68 -11.32 7.49
CA PRO A 81 4.44 -10.77 8.05
C PRO A 81 3.94 -9.55 7.27
N LEU A 82 2.64 -9.29 7.38
CA LEU A 82 1.99 -8.16 6.71
C LEU A 82 2.64 -6.83 7.03
N GLU A 83 3.08 -6.64 8.27
CA GLU A 83 3.71 -5.38 8.67
C GLU A 83 5.01 -5.11 7.89
N GLU A 84 5.81 -6.14 7.66
CA GLU A 84 7.03 -5.99 6.87
C GLU A 84 6.72 -5.63 5.43
N GLU A 85 5.68 -6.21 4.86
CA GLU A 85 5.25 -5.88 3.51
C GLU A 85 4.80 -4.43 3.43
N TRP A 86 4.00 -3.97 4.39
CA TRP A 86 3.55 -2.59 4.45
C TRP A 86 4.74 -1.62 4.52
N GLU A 87 5.70 -1.91 5.42
CA GLU A 87 6.89 -1.07 5.57
C GLU A 87 7.72 -1.02 4.28
N GLU A 88 7.92 -2.16 3.65
CA GLU A 88 8.69 -2.23 2.40
C GLU A 88 8.01 -1.41 1.30
N LEU A 89 6.69 -1.50 1.18
CA LEU A 89 5.96 -0.74 0.18
C LEU A 89 6.02 0.76 0.46
N VAL A 90 5.86 1.16 1.70
CA VAL A 90 5.96 2.58 2.07
C VAL A 90 7.35 3.11 1.70
N GLU A 91 8.41 2.40 2.10
CA GLU A 91 9.77 2.82 1.79
C GLU A 91 10.02 2.88 0.28
N ARG A 92 9.52 1.89 -0.46
CA ARG A 92 9.65 1.85 -1.92
C ARG A 92 9.03 3.09 -2.57
N PHE A 93 7.81 3.43 -2.20
CA PHE A 93 7.10 4.54 -2.83
C PHE A 93 7.57 5.91 -2.32
N LEU A 94 8.04 5.99 -1.08
CA LEU A 94 8.68 7.22 -0.60
C LEU A 94 9.95 7.51 -1.40
N ALA A 95 10.75 6.49 -1.70
CA ALA A 95 11.97 6.66 -2.49
C ALA A 95 11.65 7.17 -3.90
N ARG A 96 10.52 6.77 -4.47
CA ARG A 96 10.12 7.20 -5.81
C ARG A 96 9.62 8.65 -5.86
N GLU A 97 9.21 9.20 -4.73
CA GLU A 97 8.73 10.59 -4.65
C GLU A 97 9.85 11.60 -4.40
N GLU A 98 11.08 11.15 -4.20
CA GLU A 98 12.23 12.03 -3.98
C GLU A 98 12.79 12.66 -5.26
#